data_e6ed88cedbc3d5d406a2d2c4b81e9b28
#
_entry.id   e6ed88cedbc3d5d406a2d2c4b81e9b28
#
_cell.length_a   1.000
_cell.length_b   1.000
_cell.length_c   1.000
_cell.angle_alpha   90.00
_cell.angle_beta   90.00
_cell.angle_gamma   90.00
#
_symmetry.space_group_name_H-M   'P 1'
#
loop_
_entity.id
_entity.type
_entity.pdbx_description
1 polymer ?
#
loop_
_entity_poly.entity_id
_entity_poly.type
_entity_poly.pdbx_seq_one_letter_code
_entity_poly.pdbx_strand_id
1 'polypeptide(L)'
;MKYLIYISFVFGVCFSNPLSISGIIFNDEGKPSRRAQIEIFDLNDELISVAKTNRKGRFEFIEMHPDFYFLHVNHPKDGAIIIKINPRTERNRDLVLRLMLKRAKTTPLIYTYSNVKPIQKDPALRIKNLQSNIDEVSINLVWKSLNQAEKYKIYRDNDFLFETNENSFSDSTISPGKQYCYKIMAIGKYNISGVDSDPLCNSSLTNAPINISGSVSKNTITLKWDKVSGAANYLIKRNGKVVGISDIEVFEDDSLEYYTKYFYSITSTSINGVDGLTSLPFEITTRDYVEPPALSSFNDQESIKLIWNEVKLAKSYNLYRDGGLI
;
A
#
# COMPACT_ATOMS: atom_id res chain seq x y z
N MET A 1 38.86 31.39 -38.46
CA MET A 1 37.91 30.27 -38.60
C MET A 1 37.84 29.55 -37.25
N LYS A 2 36.87 29.89 -36.42
CA LYS A 2 36.64 29.24 -35.11
C LYS A 2 35.50 28.25 -35.28
N TYR A 3 35.80 26.98 -35.13
CA TYR A 3 34.77 25.93 -35.11
C TYR A 3 34.17 25.88 -33.71
N LEU A 4 32.86 26.13 -33.65
CA LEU A 4 32.04 25.89 -32.46
C LEU A 4 31.62 24.42 -32.48
N ILE A 5 32.10 23.66 -31.52
CA ILE A 5 31.66 22.27 -31.31
C ILE A 5 30.41 22.33 -30.44
N TYR A 6 29.25 22.00 -31.01
CA TYR A 6 28.03 21.75 -30.24
C TYR A 6 28.11 20.32 -29.66
N ILE A 7 28.28 20.22 -28.36
CA ILE A 7 28.11 18.97 -27.65
C ILE A 7 26.63 18.92 -27.18
N SER A 8 25.81 18.16 -27.91
CA SER A 8 24.46 17.81 -27.46
C SER A 8 24.57 16.82 -26.30
N PHE A 9 24.40 17.27 -25.08
CA PHE A 9 24.06 16.37 -24.00
C PHE A 9 22.57 16.04 -24.10
N VAL A 10 22.27 14.84 -24.57
CA VAL A 10 20.93 14.24 -24.41
C VAL A 10 20.82 13.78 -22.97
N PHE A 11 20.42 14.69 -22.09
CA PHE A 11 19.88 14.28 -20.81
C PHE A 11 18.48 13.71 -21.05
N GLY A 12 18.27 12.47 -20.61
CA GLY A 12 16.94 11.86 -20.57
C GLY A 12 16.00 12.73 -19.74
N VAL A 13 15.18 13.52 -20.42
CA VAL A 13 14.14 14.33 -19.79
C VAL A 13 13.04 13.37 -19.38
N CYS A 14 12.91 13.10 -18.08
CA CYS A 14 11.64 12.65 -17.53
C CYS A 14 10.59 13.69 -17.91
N PHE A 15 9.71 13.37 -18.86
CA PHE A 15 8.57 14.18 -19.22
C PHE A 15 7.61 14.26 -18.02
N SER A 16 7.79 15.24 -17.15
CA SER A 16 6.71 15.70 -16.30
C SER A 16 5.71 16.41 -17.22
N ASN A 17 4.45 15.98 -17.19
CA ASN A 17 3.42 16.67 -17.96
C ASN A 17 3.40 18.16 -17.58
N PRO A 18 3.28 19.05 -18.57
CA PRO A 18 3.28 20.49 -18.33
C PRO A 18 2.15 20.88 -17.35
N LEU A 19 2.48 21.76 -16.43
CA LEU A 19 1.57 22.30 -15.43
C LEU A 19 0.85 23.53 -16.02
N SER A 20 -0.45 23.70 -15.70
CA SER A 20 -1.13 24.99 -15.92
C SER A 20 -1.27 25.76 -14.62
N ILE A 21 -1.09 27.07 -14.68
CA ILE A 21 -1.36 28.01 -13.59
C ILE A 21 -2.44 28.95 -14.06
N SER A 22 -3.62 28.84 -13.48
CA SER A 22 -4.77 29.65 -13.86
C SER A 22 -5.43 30.34 -12.66
N GLY A 23 -6.31 31.29 -12.92
CA GLY A 23 -7.02 31.92 -11.82
C GLY A 23 -7.98 33.01 -12.21
N ILE A 24 -8.56 33.63 -11.18
CA ILE A 24 -9.45 34.78 -11.32
C ILE A 24 -8.97 35.87 -10.37
N ILE A 25 -8.85 37.10 -10.90
CA ILE A 25 -8.51 38.29 -10.15
C ILE A 25 -9.79 39.10 -9.89
N PHE A 26 -9.98 39.49 -8.64
CA PHE A 26 -11.07 40.36 -8.20
C PHE A 26 -10.50 41.67 -7.65
N ASN A 27 -11.27 42.73 -7.73
CA ASN A 27 -11.00 43.99 -7.00
C ASN A 27 -11.53 43.89 -5.55
N ASP A 28 -11.33 44.95 -4.77
CA ASP A 28 -11.75 45.06 -3.36
C ASP A 28 -13.28 45.01 -3.16
N GLU A 29 -14.05 45.29 -4.20
CA GLU A 29 -15.52 45.17 -4.22
C GLU A 29 -16.00 43.75 -4.60
N GLY A 30 -15.09 42.82 -4.85
CA GLY A 30 -15.42 41.46 -5.29
C GLY A 30 -15.81 41.35 -6.77
N LYS A 31 -15.64 42.42 -7.57
CA LYS A 31 -15.88 42.39 -9.02
C LYS A 31 -14.65 41.90 -9.77
N PRO A 32 -14.80 41.17 -10.92
CA PRO A 32 -13.68 40.73 -11.72
C PRO A 32 -12.79 41.91 -12.18
N SER A 33 -11.49 41.83 -11.84
CA SER A 33 -10.50 42.82 -12.28
C SER A 33 -10.10 42.53 -13.73
N ARG A 34 -10.47 43.42 -14.64
CA ARG A 34 -10.25 43.27 -16.09
C ARG A 34 -8.93 43.92 -16.49
N ARG A 35 -8.17 43.25 -17.39
CA ARG A 35 -6.90 43.78 -17.89
C ARG A 35 -5.83 43.94 -16.79
N ALA A 36 -5.95 43.27 -15.66
CA ALA A 36 -4.87 43.15 -14.71
C ALA A 36 -3.70 42.47 -15.41
N GLN A 37 -2.51 43.01 -15.29
CA GLN A 37 -1.28 42.39 -15.79
C GLN A 37 -0.76 41.40 -14.76
N ILE A 38 -0.43 40.21 -15.24
CA ILE A 38 0.15 39.13 -14.40
C ILE A 38 1.48 38.76 -15.03
N GLU A 39 2.54 38.85 -14.25
CA GLU A 39 3.88 38.50 -14.62
C GLU A 39 4.34 37.34 -13.73
N ILE A 40 4.92 36.31 -14.33
CA ILE A 40 5.50 35.18 -13.61
C ILE A 40 7.01 35.29 -13.67
N PHE A 41 7.64 35.23 -12.51
CA PHE A 41 9.08 35.22 -12.33
C PHE A 41 9.53 33.92 -11.67
N ASP A 42 10.73 33.46 -12.00
CA ASP A 42 11.40 32.37 -11.29
C ASP A 42 12.04 32.84 -9.98
N LEU A 43 12.79 31.96 -9.31
CA LEU A 43 13.50 32.29 -8.07
C LEU A 43 14.69 33.25 -8.25
N ASN A 44 15.13 33.45 -9.49
CA ASN A 44 16.25 34.34 -9.84
C ASN A 44 15.75 35.72 -10.33
N ASP A 45 14.46 36.02 -10.15
CA ASP A 45 13.78 37.20 -10.67
C ASP A 45 13.80 37.32 -12.20
N GLU A 46 13.96 36.20 -12.93
CA GLU A 46 13.81 36.19 -14.38
C GLU A 46 12.35 36.09 -14.78
N LEU A 47 11.92 36.98 -15.68
CA LEU A 47 10.56 36.99 -16.22
C LEU A 47 10.34 35.78 -17.13
N ILE A 48 9.47 34.86 -16.72
CA ILE A 48 9.14 33.65 -17.45
C ILE A 48 7.99 33.87 -18.44
N SER A 49 6.92 34.55 -18.01
CA SER A 49 5.74 34.77 -18.86
C SER A 49 4.87 35.93 -18.37
N VAL A 50 4.03 36.46 -19.27
CA VAL A 50 3.10 37.55 -18.99
C VAL A 50 1.72 37.20 -19.51
N ALA A 51 0.69 37.48 -18.71
CA ALA A 51 -0.71 37.34 -19.08
C ALA A 51 -1.48 38.61 -18.71
N LYS A 52 -2.70 38.77 -19.29
CA LYS A 52 -3.67 39.79 -18.88
C LYS A 52 -5.02 39.13 -18.60
N THR A 53 -5.69 39.56 -17.55
CA THR A 53 -7.03 39.09 -17.26
C THR A 53 -8.02 39.49 -18.35
N ASN A 54 -8.91 38.55 -18.68
CA ASN A 54 -10.01 38.80 -19.60
C ASN A 54 -11.18 39.59 -18.95
N ARG A 55 -12.30 39.71 -19.65
CA ARG A 55 -13.51 40.43 -19.14
C ARG A 55 -14.11 39.81 -17.87
N LYS A 56 -13.82 38.52 -17.60
CA LYS A 56 -14.25 37.76 -16.41
C LYS A 56 -13.18 37.72 -15.32
N GLY A 57 -12.09 38.50 -15.47
CA GLY A 57 -10.96 38.51 -14.53
C GLY A 57 -10.08 37.27 -14.60
N ARG A 58 -10.23 36.42 -15.59
CA ARG A 58 -9.49 35.13 -15.71
C ARG A 58 -8.16 35.31 -16.43
N PHE A 59 -7.16 34.55 -15.96
CA PHE A 59 -5.86 34.40 -16.59
C PHE A 59 -5.46 32.94 -16.60
N GLU A 60 -4.49 32.56 -17.44
CA GLU A 60 -3.92 31.22 -17.56
C GLU A 60 -2.51 31.28 -18.09
N PHE A 61 -1.63 30.47 -17.52
CA PHE A 61 -0.31 30.12 -18.04
C PHE A 61 -0.28 28.61 -18.24
N ILE A 62 0.11 28.19 -19.42
CA ILE A 62 0.20 26.79 -19.83
C ILE A 62 1.67 26.39 -19.99
N GLU A 63 1.95 25.08 -19.99
CA GLU A 63 3.30 24.52 -20.20
C GLU A 63 4.34 25.00 -19.16
N MET A 64 3.90 25.25 -17.93
CA MET A 64 4.78 25.64 -16.84
C MET A 64 5.54 24.44 -16.29
N HIS A 65 6.81 24.62 -15.93
CA HIS A 65 7.57 23.60 -15.20
C HIS A 65 7.16 23.57 -13.70
N PRO A 66 7.25 22.43 -13.02
CA PRO A 66 6.93 22.32 -11.59
C PRO A 66 8.07 22.93 -10.76
N ASP A 67 8.08 24.24 -10.63
CA ASP A 67 9.06 25.01 -9.85
C ASP A 67 8.41 26.09 -9.00
N PHE A 68 9.19 26.77 -8.16
CA PHE A 68 8.72 27.93 -7.43
C PHE A 68 8.64 29.15 -8.36
N TYR A 69 7.57 29.91 -8.22
CA TYR A 69 7.36 31.14 -8.97
C TYR A 69 6.89 32.27 -8.09
N PHE A 70 7.15 33.50 -8.53
CA PHE A 70 6.50 34.69 -8.03
C PHE A 70 5.51 35.22 -9.08
N LEU A 71 4.24 35.34 -8.70
CA LEU A 71 3.23 36.03 -9.50
C LEU A 71 3.16 37.49 -9.06
N HIS A 72 3.48 38.40 -9.95
CA HIS A 72 3.25 39.82 -9.79
C HIS A 72 1.97 40.17 -10.53
N VAL A 73 0.93 40.54 -9.81
CA VAL A 73 -0.36 40.98 -10.39
C VAL A 73 -0.49 42.47 -10.16
N ASN A 74 -0.69 43.21 -11.22
CA ASN A 74 -0.81 44.66 -11.17
C ASN A 74 -2.01 45.15 -11.98
N HIS A 75 -2.79 46.05 -11.39
CA HIS A 75 -3.88 46.77 -12.06
C HIS A 75 -3.90 48.22 -11.64
N PRO A 76 -3.90 49.20 -12.59
CA PRO A 76 -3.73 50.62 -12.30
C PRO A 76 -4.76 51.22 -11.32
N LYS A 77 -5.96 50.62 -11.28
CA LYS A 77 -7.06 51.10 -10.44
C LYS A 77 -7.32 50.25 -9.22
N ASP A 78 -7.07 48.92 -9.33
CA ASP A 78 -7.47 47.95 -8.32
C ASP A 78 -6.32 47.59 -7.36
N GLY A 79 -5.06 47.96 -7.69
CA GLY A 79 -3.88 47.73 -6.87
C GLY A 79 -2.97 46.61 -7.39
N ALA A 80 -2.03 46.22 -6.58
CA ALA A 80 -1.02 45.19 -6.91
C ALA A 80 -0.88 44.15 -5.80
N ILE A 81 -0.44 42.95 -6.18
CA ILE A 81 -0.15 41.85 -5.25
C ILE A 81 1.01 41.03 -5.79
N ILE A 82 1.89 40.56 -4.92
CA ILE A 82 2.94 39.58 -5.23
C ILE A 82 2.68 38.31 -4.42
N ILE A 83 2.69 37.17 -5.11
CA ILE A 83 2.40 35.88 -4.51
C ILE A 83 3.52 34.90 -4.86
N LYS A 84 4.07 34.23 -3.85
CA LYS A 84 4.95 33.09 -4.06
C LYS A 84 4.09 31.84 -4.19
N ILE A 85 4.26 31.10 -5.27
CA ILE A 85 3.57 29.85 -5.53
C ILE A 85 4.58 28.70 -5.60
N ASN A 86 4.17 27.54 -5.09
CA ASN A 86 4.97 26.32 -5.13
C ASN A 86 4.15 25.17 -5.70
N PRO A 87 4.14 24.99 -7.02
CA PRO A 87 3.39 23.91 -7.66
C PRO A 87 3.81 22.51 -7.24
N ARG A 88 5.00 22.33 -6.64
CA ARG A 88 5.49 21.04 -6.15
C ARG A 88 4.77 20.53 -4.90
N THR A 89 4.26 21.44 -4.06
CA THR A 89 3.52 21.06 -2.84
C THR A 89 2.08 20.72 -3.14
N GLU A 90 1.56 21.12 -4.29
CA GLU A 90 0.23 20.76 -4.75
C GLU A 90 0.35 19.64 -5.78
N ARG A 91 -0.07 18.44 -5.40
CA ARG A 91 -0.06 17.24 -6.25
C ARG A 91 -1.03 17.32 -7.45
N ASN A 92 -1.71 18.45 -7.61
CA ASN A 92 -2.56 18.75 -8.76
C ASN A 92 -1.74 19.44 -9.85
N ARG A 93 -1.80 18.92 -11.06
CA ARG A 93 -1.13 19.46 -12.25
C ARG A 93 -1.60 20.86 -12.65
N ASP A 94 -2.74 21.30 -12.14
CA ASP A 94 -3.33 22.61 -12.44
C ASP A 94 -3.50 23.40 -11.16
N LEU A 95 -2.77 24.50 -11.05
CA LEU A 95 -2.90 25.43 -9.94
C LEU A 95 -3.96 26.48 -10.28
N VAL A 96 -5.06 26.50 -9.54
CA VAL A 96 -6.15 27.49 -9.72
C VAL A 96 -6.13 28.49 -8.58
N LEU A 97 -5.91 29.76 -8.91
CA LEU A 97 -5.78 30.86 -7.96
C LEU A 97 -7.03 31.75 -7.97
N ARG A 98 -7.45 32.15 -6.78
CA ARG A 98 -8.47 33.22 -6.60
C ARG A 98 -7.87 34.36 -5.80
N LEU A 99 -7.61 35.46 -6.44
CA LEU A 99 -6.88 36.60 -5.89
C LEU A 99 -7.75 37.84 -5.80
N MET A 100 -7.59 38.57 -4.71
CA MET A 100 -8.29 39.86 -4.50
C MET A 100 -7.24 40.95 -4.39
N LEU A 101 -7.30 41.90 -5.34
CA LEU A 101 -6.50 43.12 -5.29
C LEU A 101 -7.09 44.09 -4.27
N LYS A 102 -6.24 44.64 -3.41
CA LYS A 102 -6.62 45.74 -2.51
C LYS A 102 -5.90 47.00 -2.94
N ARG A 103 -6.61 48.12 -3.00
CA ARG A 103 -6.00 49.45 -3.19
C ARG A 103 -5.07 49.73 -2.02
N ALA A 104 -3.82 49.43 -2.18
CA ALA A 104 -2.77 49.78 -1.21
C ALA A 104 -2.22 51.16 -1.56
N LYS A 105 -2.12 52.03 -0.56
CA LYS A 105 -1.64 53.41 -0.80
C LYS A 105 -0.14 53.50 -1.09
N THR A 106 0.71 52.48 -0.82
CA THR A 106 2.17 52.68 -0.93
C THR A 106 3.07 51.45 -1.14
N THR A 107 2.65 50.19 -1.03
CA THR A 107 3.55 49.05 -1.26
C THR A 107 2.77 47.81 -1.71
N PRO A 108 3.31 47.01 -2.64
CA PRO A 108 2.71 45.71 -2.96
C PRO A 108 2.77 44.82 -1.70
N LEU A 109 1.60 44.26 -1.34
CA LEU A 109 1.52 43.32 -0.24
C LEU A 109 2.09 42.00 -0.72
N ILE A 110 3.16 41.52 -0.04
CA ILE A 110 3.69 40.15 -0.27
C ILE A 110 2.84 39.22 0.54
N TYR A 111 2.09 38.37 -0.16
CA TYR A 111 1.37 37.27 0.48
C TYR A 111 2.15 35.99 0.32
N THR A 112 2.41 35.32 1.42
CA THR A 112 2.84 33.92 1.37
C THR A 112 1.64 33.02 1.13
N TYR A 113 1.84 31.87 0.56
CA TYR A 113 0.82 30.87 0.19
C TYR A 113 -0.20 30.53 1.30
N SER A 114 0.20 30.68 2.57
CA SER A 114 -0.64 30.45 3.74
C SER A 114 -1.89 31.36 3.86
N ASN A 115 -1.95 32.44 3.07
CA ASN A 115 -3.06 33.40 3.11
C ASN A 115 -4.06 33.25 1.94
N VAL A 116 -3.83 32.36 1.00
CA VAL A 116 -4.84 31.94 0.04
C VAL A 116 -5.83 31.08 0.82
N LYS A 117 -7.06 31.56 1.02
CA LYS A 117 -8.11 30.69 1.57
C LYS A 117 -8.15 29.44 0.68
N PRO A 118 -7.99 28.23 1.24
CA PRO A 118 -8.13 27.02 0.45
C PRO A 118 -9.45 27.09 -0.32
N ILE A 119 -9.45 26.63 -1.57
CA ILE A 119 -10.68 26.50 -2.36
C ILE A 119 -11.66 25.77 -1.47
N GLN A 120 -12.76 26.42 -1.12
CA GLN A 120 -13.71 25.84 -0.18
C GLN A 120 -14.27 24.58 -0.82
N LYS A 121 -13.85 23.43 -0.30
CA LYS A 121 -14.34 22.11 -0.75
C LYS A 121 -15.85 22.08 -0.52
N ASP A 122 -16.61 21.58 -1.50
CA ASP A 122 -18.06 21.47 -1.37
C ASP A 122 -18.43 20.29 -0.45
N PRO A 123 -19.04 20.54 0.73
CA PRO A 123 -19.45 19.47 1.63
C PRO A 123 -20.52 18.54 1.05
N ALA A 124 -21.32 19.02 0.07
CA ALA A 124 -22.35 18.22 -0.59
C ALA A 124 -21.74 17.11 -1.47
N LEU A 125 -20.47 17.28 -1.88
CA LEU A 125 -19.71 16.32 -2.67
C LEU A 125 -18.88 15.35 -1.79
N ARG A 126 -19.23 15.16 -0.51
CA ARG A 126 -18.53 14.20 0.37
C ARG A 126 -19.10 12.79 0.23
N ILE A 127 -18.24 11.83 -0.01
CA ILE A 127 -18.59 10.42 0.03
C ILE A 127 -18.64 9.96 1.49
N LYS A 128 -19.79 9.43 1.92
CA LYS A 128 -20.03 9.03 3.31
C LYS A 128 -19.91 7.54 3.55
N ASN A 129 -20.13 6.71 2.53
CA ASN A 129 -20.20 5.26 2.65
C ASN A 129 -19.19 4.62 1.68
N LEU A 130 -17.91 4.81 1.94
CA LEU A 130 -16.84 4.09 1.27
C LEU A 130 -16.74 2.69 1.87
N GLN A 131 -16.81 1.66 1.04
CA GLN A 131 -16.67 0.26 1.41
C GLN A 131 -15.54 -0.37 0.63
N SER A 132 -15.01 -1.47 1.15
CA SER A 132 -14.00 -2.25 0.44
C SER A 132 -14.24 -3.74 0.62
N ASN A 133 -13.78 -4.49 -0.38
CA ASN A 133 -13.62 -5.93 -0.34
C ASN A 133 -12.17 -6.26 -0.73
N ILE A 134 -11.60 -7.28 -0.07
CA ILE A 134 -10.20 -7.69 -0.27
C ILE A 134 -10.23 -9.03 -0.99
N ASP A 135 -9.60 -9.08 -2.15
CA ASP A 135 -9.33 -10.30 -2.90
C ASP A 135 -7.85 -10.70 -2.76
N GLU A 136 -7.50 -11.85 -3.34
CA GLU A 136 -6.13 -12.38 -3.29
C GLU A 136 -5.08 -11.40 -3.81
N VAL A 137 -5.42 -10.60 -4.83
CA VAL A 137 -4.49 -9.72 -5.55
C VAL A 137 -4.91 -8.27 -5.60
N SER A 138 -6.04 -7.91 -4.98
CA SER A 138 -6.59 -6.56 -5.06
C SER A 138 -7.36 -6.12 -3.82
N ILE A 139 -7.45 -4.80 -3.64
CA ILE A 139 -8.39 -4.15 -2.73
C ILE A 139 -9.41 -3.41 -3.60
N ASN A 140 -10.67 -3.85 -3.53
CA ASN A 140 -11.76 -3.32 -4.31
C ASN A 140 -12.54 -2.30 -3.48
N LEU A 141 -12.65 -1.08 -3.97
CA LEU A 141 -13.36 0.02 -3.35
C LEU A 141 -14.71 0.22 -4.05
N VAL A 142 -15.76 0.46 -3.27
CA VAL A 142 -17.11 0.77 -3.77
C VAL A 142 -17.71 1.88 -2.94
N TRP A 143 -18.39 2.80 -3.59
CA TRP A 143 -19.09 3.91 -2.93
C TRP A 143 -20.37 4.25 -3.64
N LYS A 144 -21.24 4.99 -2.96
CA LYS A 144 -22.48 5.47 -3.57
C LYS A 144 -22.16 6.66 -4.47
N SER A 145 -22.61 6.63 -5.71
CA SER A 145 -22.47 7.75 -6.64
C SER A 145 -23.23 8.99 -6.12
N LEU A 146 -22.64 10.15 -6.36
CA LEU A 146 -23.24 11.44 -6.02
C LEU A 146 -23.77 12.10 -7.31
N ASN A 147 -25.02 12.51 -7.33
CA ASN A 147 -25.67 13.09 -8.51
C ASN A 147 -24.97 14.32 -9.08
N GLN A 148 -24.21 15.04 -8.25
CA GLN A 148 -23.49 16.25 -8.65
C GLN A 148 -22.02 15.99 -8.98
N ALA A 149 -21.52 14.76 -8.81
CA ALA A 149 -20.17 14.39 -9.14
C ALA A 149 -20.06 14.02 -10.61
N GLU A 150 -19.07 14.56 -11.29
CA GLU A 150 -18.70 14.18 -12.65
C GLU A 150 -17.62 13.10 -12.68
N LYS A 151 -16.77 13.08 -11.65
CA LYS A 151 -15.68 12.11 -11.49
C LYS A 151 -15.21 12.02 -10.04
N TYR A 152 -14.38 11.01 -9.77
CA TYR A 152 -13.83 10.71 -8.46
C TYR A 152 -12.31 10.57 -8.54
N LYS A 153 -11.59 11.15 -7.58
CA LYS A 153 -10.17 10.98 -7.38
C LYS A 153 -9.93 10.05 -6.19
N ILE A 154 -9.18 9.01 -6.43
CA ILE A 154 -8.81 8.02 -5.43
C ILE A 154 -7.40 8.33 -4.94
N TYR A 155 -7.23 8.34 -3.63
CA TYR A 155 -5.95 8.52 -2.96
C TYR A 155 -5.64 7.29 -2.12
N ARG A 156 -4.40 6.84 -2.17
CA ARG A 156 -3.86 5.77 -1.32
C ARG A 156 -2.71 6.33 -0.49
N ASP A 157 -2.77 6.17 0.83
CA ASP A 157 -1.78 6.68 1.79
C ASP A 157 -1.51 8.19 1.62
N ASN A 158 -2.56 8.96 1.25
CA ASN A 158 -2.60 10.38 0.89
C ASN A 158 -2.00 10.72 -0.49
N ASP A 159 -1.50 9.78 -1.25
CA ASP A 159 -1.01 9.99 -2.59
C ASP A 159 -2.10 9.75 -3.62
N PHE A 160 -2.14 10.60 -4.66
CA PHE A 160 -3.06 10.42 -5.78
C PHE A 160 -2.75 9.09 -6.47
N LEU A 161 -3.78 8.24 -6.61
CA LEU A 161 -3.65 6.93 -7.24
C LEU A 161 -4.32 6.89 -8.60
N PHE A 162 -5.60 7.29 -8.67
CA PHE A 162 -6.40 7.13 -9.89
C PHE A 162 -7.56 8.13 -9.96
N GLU A 163 -8.09 8.35 -11.16
CA GLU A 163 -9.31 9.13 -11.40
C GLU A 163 -10.28 8.30 -12.24
N THR A 164 -11.56 8.28 -11.88
CA THR A 164 -12.62 7.51 -12.56
C THR A 164 -13.95 8.25 -12.55
N ASN A 165 -14.82 7.92 -13.50
CA ASN A 165 -16.22 8.34 -13.49
C ASN A 165 -17.14 7.28 -12.86
N GLU A 166 -16.60 6.07 -12.62
CA GLU A 166 -17.32 4.97 -12.01
C GLU A 166 -17.38 5.16 -10.47
N ASN A 167 -18.28 4.42 -9.83
CA ASN A 167 -18.44 4.41 -8.37
C ASN A 167 -17.74 3.21 -7.71
N SER A 168 -16.75 2.66 -8.39
CA SER A 168 -15.89 1.58 -7.91
C SER A 168 -14.47 1.71 -8.47
N PHE A 169 -13.52 1.10 -7.79
CA PHE A 169 -12.12 1.04 -8.21
C PHE A 169 -11.45 -0.20 -7.62
N SER A 170 -10.65 -0.90 -8.41
CA SER A 170 -9.85 -2.04 -7.96
C SER A 170 -8.37 -1.68 -7.99
N ASP A 171 -7.73 -1.69 -6.82
CA ASP A 171 -6.29 -1.50 -6.69
C ASP A 171 -5.59 -2.86 -6.70
N SER A 172 -5.01 -3.21 -7.83
CA SER A 172 -4.17 -4.40 -8.01
C SER A 172 -2.67 -4.12 -7.87
N THR A 173 -2.29 -2.90 -7.49
CA THR A 173 -0.88 -2.50 -7.32
C THR A 173 -0.42 -2.63 -5.86
N ILE A 174 -1.11 -3.45 -5.09
CA ILE A 174 -0.82 -3.72 -3.68
C ILE A 174 0.30 -4.76 -3.52
N SER A 175 0.99 -4.68 -2.38
CA SER A 175 1.96 -5.71 -1.96
C SER A 175 1.32 -6.60 -0.89
N PRO A 176 1.61 -7.90 -0.86
CA PRO A 176 1.04 -8.82 0.13
C PRO A 176 1.34 -8.42 1.58
N GLY A 177 0.35 -8.57 2.46
CA GLY A 177 0.47 -8.33 3.91
C GLY A 177 0.64 -6.86 4.32
N LYS A 178 0.51 -5.91 3.39
CA LYS A 178 0.68 -4.49 3.65
C LYS A 178 -0.67 -3.80 3.87
N GLN A 179 -0.73 -2.87 4.83
CA GLN A 179 -1.89 -2.02 5.04
C GLN A 179 -1.86 -0.81 4.10
N TYR A 180 -3.03 -0.46 3.57
CA TYR A 180 -3.28 0.71 2.73
C TYR A 180 -4.49 1.47 3.22
N CYS A 181 -4.41 2.80 3.21
CA CYS A 181 -5.51 3.69 3.58
C CYS A 181 -5.99 4.48 2.38
N TYR A 182 -7.28 4.35 2.04
CA TYR A 182 -7.87 4.99 0.88
C TYR A 182 -8.76 6.15 1.29
N LYS A 183 -8.75 7.20 0.47
CA LYS A 183 -9.70 8.31 0.52
C LYS A 183 -10.20 8.59 -0.89
N ILE A 184 -11.44 9.01 -1.01
CA ILE A 184 -12.04 9.39 -2.29
C ILE A 184 -12.55 10.82 -2.20
N MET A 185 -12.23 11.61 -3.21
CA MET A 185 -12.72 12.96 -3.39
C MET A 185 -13.58 13.03 -4.66
N ALA A 186 -14.83 13.41 -4.51
CA ALA A 186 -15.68 13.66 -5.65
C ALA A 186 -15.36 15.02 -6.27
N ILE A 187 -15.40 15.10 -7.59
CA ILE A 187 -15.25 16.33 -8.38
C ILE A 187 -16.55 16.59 -9.09
N GLY A 188 -17.14 17.71 -8.81
CA GLY A 188 -18.38 18.14 -9.43
C GLY A 188 -18.18 19.03 -10.64
N LYS A 189 -19.29 19.55 -11.16
CA LYS A 189 -19.31 20.46 -12.30
C LYS A 189 -18.36 21.65 -12.08
N TYR A 190 -17.76 22.11 -13.16
CA TYR A 190 -16.75 23.18 -13.15
C TYR A 190 -15.51 22.87 -12.32
N ASN A 191 -15.17 21.58 -12.16
CA ASN A 191 -14.01 21.11 -11.41
C ASN A 191 -14.03 21.50 -9.92
N ILE A 192 -15.23 21.61 -9.34
CA ILE A 192 -15.40 21.91 -7.91
C ILE A 192 -15.04 20.64 -7.12
N SER A 193 -14.06 20.76 -6.25
CA SER A 193 -13.62 19.65 -5.39
C SER A 193 -14.56 19.47 -4.19
N GLY A 194 -14.96 18.24 -3.94
CA GLY A 194 -15.64 17.84 -2.71
C GLY A 194 -14.70 17.69 -1.52
N VAL A 195 -15.27 17.46 -0.36
CA VAL A 195 -14.51 17.06 0.84
C VAL A 195 -14.13 15.60 0.70
N ASP A 196 -12.92 15.25 1.09
CA ASP A 196 -12.45 13.87 1.10
C ASP A 196 -13.37 12.97 1.95
N SER A 197 -13.54 11.73 1.56
CA SER A 197 -14.17 10.72 2.43
C SER A 197 -13.37 10.55 3.72
N ASP A 198 -13.97 9.93 4.71
CA ASP A 198 -13.20 9.38 5.82
C ASP A 198 -12.22 8.33 5.27
N PRO A 199 -11.03 8.18 5.86
CA PRO A 199 -10.08 7.17 5.44
C PRO A 199 -10.62 5.77 5.71
N LEU A 200 -10.49 4.87 4.74
CA LEU A 200 -10.77 3.45 4.88
C LEU A 200 -9.47 2.68 4.73
N CYS A 201 -9.03 2.02 5.81
CA CYS A 201 -7.77 1.29 5.83
C CYS A 201 -8.01 -0.21 5.82
N ASN A 202 -7.29 -0.93 4.95
CA ASN A 202 -7.35 -2.38 4.83
C ASN A 202 -5.96 -2.96 4.64
N SER A 203 -5.74 -4.18 5.14
CA SER A 203 -4.53 -4.94 4.88
C SER A 203 -4.78 -5.93 3.75
N SER A 204 -3.89 -5.94 2.77
CA SER A 204 -3.89 -6.98 1.74
C SER A 204 -3.58 -8.35 2.34
N LEU A 205 -4.03 -9.41 1.69
CA LEU A 205 -3.73 -10.79 2.10
C LEU A 205 -2.24 -11.09 1.90
N THR A 206 -1.68 -11.93 2.76
CA THR A 206 -0.37 -12.54 2.55
C THR A 206 -0.51 -13.74 1.61
N ASN A 207 0.54 -14.06 0.85
CA ASN A 207 0.54 -15.23 -0.04
C ASN A 207 0.46 -16.53 0.77
N ALA A 208 0.01 -17.60 0.12
CA ALA A 208 0.05 -18.95 0.70
C ALA A 208 1.51 -19.39 0.87
N PRO A 209 1.88 -20.05 1.99
CA PRO A 209 3.16 -20.73 2.12
C PRO A 209 3.35 -21.78 1.04
N ILE A 210 4.56 -21.83 0.47
CA ILE A 210 4.95 -22.77 -0.59
C ILE A 210 6.17 -23.59 -0.18
N ASN A 211 6.52 -24.61 -0.97
CA ASN A 211 7.67 -25.48 -0.75
C ASN A 211 7.67 -26.15 0.63
N ILE A 212 6.46 -26.56 1.06
CA ILE A 212 6.31 -27.25 2.33
C ILE A 212 7.00 -28.60 2.24
N SER A 213 7.88 -28.85 3.18
CA SER A 213 8.58 -30.11 3.35
C SER A 213 8.46 -30.62 4.78
N GLY A 214 8.58 -31.91 4.98
CA GLY A 214 8.47 -32.49 6.30
C GLY A 214 9.52 -33.60 6.52
N SER A 215 10.01 -33.71 7.74
CA SER A 215 10.82 -34.82 8.20
C SER A 215 10.15 -35.49 9.38
N VAL A 216 10.33 -36.80 9.47
CA VAL A 216 9.73 -37.61 10.52
C VAL A 216 10.81 -38.21 11.41
N SER A 217 10.68 -38.02 12.71
CA SER A 217 11.50 -38.68 13.73
C SER A 217 10.58 -39.32 14.78
N LYS A 218 10.52 -40.63 14.82
CA LYS A 218 9.57 -41.37 15.67
C LYS A 218 8.12 -40.91 15.42
N ASN A 219 7.48 -40.35 16.45
CA ASN A 219 6.13 -39.83 16.46
C ASN A 219 6.07 -38.29 16.39
N THR A 220 7.14 -37.69 15.86
CA THR A 220 7.24 -36.23 15.67
C THR A 220 7.41 -35.91 14.20
N ILE A 221 6.69 -34.93 13.71
CA ILE A 221 6.83 -34.37 12.36
C ILE A 221 7.34 -32.95 12.48
N THR A 222 8.47 -32.67 11.81
CA THR A 222 8.99 -31.30 11.67
C THR A 222 8.68 -30.81 10.25
N LEU A 223 7.89 -29.75 10.16
CA LEU A 223 7.53 -29.07 8.91
C LEU A 223 8.46 -27.88 8.67
N LYS A 224 8.77 -27.60 7.40
CA LYS A 224 9.48 -26.40 6.94
C LYS A 224 8.82 -25.87 5.67
N TRP A 225 8.85 -24.57 5.49
CA TRP A 225 8.32 -23.90 4.30
C TRP A 225 9.12 -22.65 3.98
N ASP A 226 8.86 -22.03 2.83
CA ASP A 226 9.52 -20.80 2.45
C ASP A 226 8.89 -19.61 3.19
N LYS A 227 9.73 -18.59 3.47
CA LYS A 227 9.30 -17.35 4.05
C LYS A 227 8.30 -16.62 3.16
N VAL A 228 7.17 -16.21 3.76
CA VAL A 228 6.13 -15.45 3.07
C VAL A 228 6.32 -13.95 3.33
N SER A 229 6.39 -13.16 2.26
CA SER A 229 6.51 -11.70 2.37
C SER A 229 5.29 -11.10 3.08
N GLY A 230 5.53 -10.25 4.07
CA GLY A 230 4.47 -9.61 4.86
C GLY A 230 3.85 -10.48 5.94
N ALA A 231 4.27 -11.74 6.09
CA ALA A 231 3.84 -12.60 7.20
C ALA A 231 4.56 -12.22 8.50
N ALA A 232 3.82 -12.16 9.59
CA ALA A 232 4.33 -12.03 10.95
C ALA A 232 4.39 -13.38 11.67
N ASN A 233 3.43 -14.28 11.39
CA ASN A 233 3.38 -15.62 11.90
C ASN A 233 2.62 -16.55 10.96
N TYR A 234 2.58 -17.83 11.31
CA TYR A 234 1.96 -18.90 10.53
C TYR A 234 1.05 -19.73 11.43
N LEU A 235 -0.18 -19.93 11.01
CA LEU A 235 -1.16 -20.81 11.65
C LEU A 235 -1.10 -22.20 11.02
N ILE A 236 -0.77 -23.22 11.81
CA ILE A 236 -0.61 -24.59 11.34
C ILE A 236 -1.87 -25.40 11.70
N LYS A 237 -2.44 -26.05 10.69
CA LYS A 237 -3.57 -26.96 10.85
C LYS A 237 -3.15 -28.38 10.48
N ARG A 238 -3.53 -29.35 11.31
CA ARG A 238 -3.41 -30.79 11.06
C ARG A 238 -4.81 -31.37 10.92
N ASN A 239 -5.08 -32.03 9.80
CA ASN A 239 -6.39 -32.61 9.46
C ASN A 239 -7.55 -31.59 9.65
N GLY A 240 -7.31 -30.32 9.24
CA GLY A 240 -8.26 -29.20 9.34
C GLY A 240 -8.36 -28.55 10.71
N LYS A 241 -7.72 -29.08 11.76
CA LYS A 241 -7.73 -28.49 13.12
C LYS A 241 -6.42 -27.76 13.40
N VAL A 242 -6.52 -26.57 14.03
CA VAL A 242 -5.35 -25.81 14.47
C VAL A 242 -4.56 -26.61 15.49
N VAL A 243 -3.27 -26.77 15.27
CA VAL A 243 -2.33 -27.48 16.16
C VAL A 243 -1.23 -26.57 16.68
N GLY A 244 -1.01 -25.41 16.07
CA GLY A 244 -0.04 -24.45 16.56
C GLY A 244 0.07 -23.19 15.72
N ILE A 245 0.92 -22.28 16.23
CA ILE A 245 1.34 -21.05 15.57
C ILE A 245 2.86 -21.00 15.65
N SER A 246 3.51 -20.54 14.57
CA SER A 246 4.94 -20.34 14.52
C SER A 246 5.28 -18.95 13.98
N ASP A 247 6.26 -18.28 14.57
CA ASP A 247 6.79 -17.00 14.11
C ASP A 247 7.93 -17.18 13.09
N ILE A 248 8.33 -18.42 12.85
CA ILE A 248 9.40 -18.80 11.93
C ILE A 248 8.91 -19.90 10.96
N GLU A 249 9.65 -20.13 9.91
CA GLU A 249 9.31 -21.04 8.82
C GLU A 249 9.53 -22.51 9.17
N VAL A 250 9.33 -22.86 10.42
CA VAL A 250 9.44 -24.25 10.92
C VAL A 250 8.41 -24.50 12.02
N PHE A 251 7.87 -25.72 12.07
CA PHE A 251 6.95 -26.16 13.13
C PHE A 251 7.20 -27.63 13.45
N GLU A 252 7.23 -27.94 14.74
CA GLU A 252 7.38 -29.32 15.24
C GLU A 252 6.05 -29.74 15.88
N ASP A 253 5.51 -30.87 15.37
CA ASP A 253 4.27 -31.48 15.84
C ASP A 253 4.63 -32.85 16.44
N ASP A 254 4.53 -32.98 17.72
CA ASP A 254 4.91 -34.13 18.50
C ASP A 254 3.72 -35.00 18.97
N SER A 255 4.01 -36.08 19.70
CA SER A 255 3.01 -36.96 20.31
C SER A 255 1.98 -37.50 19.31
N LEU A 256 2.40 -37.73 18.08
CA LEU A 256 1.57 -38.23 17.00
C LEU A 256 1.45 -39.76 17.09
N GLU A 257 0.37 -40.30 16.56
CA GLU A 257 0.21 -41.74 16.42
C GLU A 257 1.22 -42.28 15.38
N TYR A 258 1.79 -43.44 15.68
CA TYR A 258 2.68 -44.13 14.75
C TYR A 258 1.93 -44.61 13.50
N TYR A 259 2.61 -44.72 12.39
CA TYR A 259 2.10 -45.28 11.14
C TYR A 259 0.80 -44.60 10.67
N THR A 260 0.68 -43.30 10.96
CA THR A 260 -0.54 -42.54 10.71
C THR A 260 -0.27 -41.43 9.69
N LYS A 261 -1.19 -41.31 8.75
CA LYS A 261 -1.17 -40.27 7.71
C LYS A 261 -1.81 -38.99 8.24
N TYR A 262 -1.11 -37.86 8.07
CA TYR A 262 -1.53 -36.56 8.43
C TYR A 262 -1.52 -35.59 7.25
N PHE A 263 -2.47 -34.70 7.21
CA PHE A 263 -2.55 -33.61 6.24
C PHE A 263 -2.36 -32.28 6.96
N TYR A 264 -1.34 -31.54 6.56
CA TYR A 264 -1.05 -30.22 7.10
C TYR A 264 -1.41 -29.15 6.10
N SER A 265 -1.94 -28.04 6.58
CA SER A 265 -2.06 -26.79 5.84
C SER A 265 -1.58 -25.64 6.70
N ILE A 266 -0.96 -24.65 6.07
CA ILE A 266 -0.34 -23.52 6.74
C ILE A 266 -0.92 -22.24 6.17
N THR A 267 -1.39 -21.34 7.05
CA THR A 267 -1.91 -20.03 6.69
C THR A 267 -0.94 -18.99 7.24
N SER A 268 -0.45 -18.09 6.42
CA SER A 268 0.36 -16.96 6.89
C SER A 268 -0.56 -15.83 7.39
N THR A 269 -0.17 -15.15 8.47
CA THR A 269 -0.91 -14.04 9.05
C THR A 269 -0.05 -12.79 9.02
N SER A 270 -0.60 -11.66 8.56
CA SER A 270 0.13 -10.38 8.48
C SER A 270 0.36 -9.77 9.87
N ILE A 271 1.25 -8.77 9.96
CA ILE A 271 1.51 -8.03 11.20
C ILE A 271 0.26 -7.31 11.76
N ASN A 272 -0.73 -7.07 10.91
CA ASN A 272 -2.01 -6.46 11.31
C ASN A 272 -3.06 -7.52 11.73
N GLY A 273 -2.66 -8.79 11.86
CA GLY A 273 -3.53 -9.88 12.30
C GLY A 273 -4.52 -10.36 11.23
N VAL A 274 -4.29 -10.05 9.96
CA VAL A 274 -5.14 -10.51 8.85
C VAL A 274 -4.57 -11.80 8.31
N ASP A 275 -5.39 -12.85 8.33
CA ASP A 275 -5.05 -14.14 7.74
C ASP A 275 -4.98 -14.01 6.22
N GLY A 276 -3.90 -14.52 5.64
CA GLY A 276 -3.68 -14.60 4.21
C GLY A 276 -4.20 -15.89 3.60
N LEU A 277 -3.60 -16.26 2.49
CA LEU A 277 -3.97 -17.48 1.77
C LEU A 277 -3.38 -18.71 2.48
N THR A 278 -4.17 -19.79 2.46
CA THR A 278 -3.76 -21.08 3.01
C THR A 278 -3.05 -21.91 1.95
N SER A 279 -2.00 -22.60 2.33
CA SER A 279 -1.27 -23.53 1.46
C SER A 279 -2.15 -24.68 0.97
N LEU A 280 -1.72 -25.32 -0.11
CA LEU A 280 -2.23 -26.65 -0.45
C LEU A 280 -1.92 -27.64 0.69
N PRO A 281 -2.76 -28.69 0.87
CA PRO A 281 -2.51 -29.71 1.87
C PRO A 281 -1.19 -30.45 1.58
N PHE A 282 -0.35 -30.59 2.61
CA PHE A 282 0.87 -31.36 2.60
C PHE A 282 0.63 -32.68 3.32
N GLU A 283 0.80 -33.80 2.60
CA GLU A 283 0.61 -35.13 3.15
C GLU A 283 1.93 -35.69 3.67
N ILE A 284 1.92 -36.28 4.90
CA ILE A 284 3.08 -36.93 5.49
C ILE A 284 2.60 -38.04 6.44
N THR A 285 3.36 -39.14 6.51
CA THR A 285 3.03 -40.26 7.35
C THR A 285 4.13 -40.47 8.39
N THR A 286 3.76 -40.65 9.66
CA THR A 286 4.68 -41.00 10.73
C THR A 286 5.31 -42.39 10.47
N ARG A 287 6.54 -42.55 10.95
CA ARG A 287 7.23 -43.83 10.77
C ARG A 287 6.70 -44.90 11.72
N ASP A 288 6.85 -46.12 11.30
CA ASP A 288 6.73 -47.26 12.19
C ASP A 288 7.94 -47.25 13.14
N TYR A 289 7.70 -47.08 14.41
CA TYR A 289 8.74 -47.11 15.42
C TYR A 289 8.35 -48.11 16.49
N VAL A 290 9.09 -49.22 16.49
CA VAL A 290 8.99 -50.23 17.54
C VAL A 290 10.07 -49.94 18.57
N GLU A 291 9.68 -49.56 19.77
CA GLU A 291 10.64 -49.34 20.86
C GLU A 291 11.36 -50.64 21.16
N PRO A 292 12.68 -50.61 21.43
CA PRO A 292 13.36 -51.82 21.90
C PRO A 292 12.74 -52.28 23.22
N PRO A 293 12.52 -53.61 23.41
CA PRO A 293 12.00 -54.11 24.66
C PRO A 293 12.98 -53.84 25.82
N ALA A 294 12.44 -53.49 26.97
CA ALA A 294 13.24 -53.46 28.20
C ALA A 294 13.54 -54.90 28.63
N LEU A 295 14.82 -55.26 28.52
CA LEU A 295 15.29 -56.60 28.80
C LEU A 295 15.82 -56.71 30.22
N SER A 296 15.40 -57.74 30.94
CA SER A 296 15.93 -58.13 32.23
C SER A 296 16.36 -59.62 32.21
N SER A 297 17.32 -59.97 33.02
CA SER A 297 17.79 -61.33 33.09
C SER A 297 17.85 -61.86 34.53
N PHE A 298 17.56 -63.12 34.68
CA PHE A 298 17.73 -63.84 35.92
C PHE A 298 18.66 -65.04 35.64
N ASN A 299 19.68 -65.22 36.48
CA ASN A 299 20.63 -66.33 36.38
C ASN A 299 20.24 -67.43 37.36
N ASP A 300 20.16 -68.66 36.87
CA ASP A 300 20.09 -69.85 37.62
C ASP A 300 21.40 -70.61 37.38
N GLN A 301 21.70 -71.72 38.18
CA GLN A 301 22.95 -72.41 38.10
C GLN A 301 23.24 -73.02 36.71
N GLU A 302 22.21 -73.32 35.94
CA GLU A 302 22.32 -73.98 34.63
C GLU A 302 21.69 -73.18 33.48
N SER A 303 21.07 -71.99 33.74
CA SER A 303 20.34 -71.29 32.72
C SER A 303 20.27 -69.73 32.96
N ILE A 304 20.13 -69.00 31.88
CA ILE A 304 19.80 -67.58 31.89
C ILE A 304 18.36 -67.40 31.39
N LYS A 305 17.49 -66.89 32.25
CA LYS A 305 16.14 -66.60 31.87
C LYS A 305 16.07 -65.09 31.49
N LEU A 306 15.58 -64.78 30.30
CA LEU A 306 15.36 -63.42 29.81
C LEU A 306 13.89 -63.15 29.89
N ILE A 307 13.57 -61.96 30.36
CA ILE A 307 12.22 -61.43 30.44
C ILE A 307 12.24 -60.00 29.82
N TRP A 308 11.28 -59.73 28.98
CA TRP A 308 11.10 -58.42 28.41
C TRP A 308 9.63 -58.06 28.42
N ASN A 309 9.34 -56.71 28.37
CA ASN A 309 7.99 -56.20 28.27
C ASN A 309 7.45 -56.41 26.86
N GLU A 310 6.14 -56.55 26.76
CA GLU A 310 5.45 -56.51 25.47
C GLU A 310 5.67 -55.15 24.82
N VAL A 311 6.07 -55.15 23.55
CA VAL A 311 6.25 -53.92 22.76
C VAL A 311 5.07 -53.77 21.80
N LYS A 312 4.34 -52.68 21.91
CA LYS A 312 3.20 -52.34 21.04
C LYS A 312 3.66 -52.40 19.58
N LEU A 313 2.91 -53.05 18.72
CA LEU A 313 3.19 -53.26 17.30
C LEU A 313 4.25 -54.30 16.96
N ALA A 314 4.97 -54.88 17.92
CA ALA A 314 5.88 -55.97 17.63
C ALA A 314 5.09 -57.25 17.30
N LYS A 315 5.37 -57.87 16.15
CA LYS A 315 4.78 -59.18 15.75
C LYS A 315 5.59 -60.35 16.26
N SER A 316 6.88 -60.14 16.49
CA SER A 316 7.83 -61.16 16.96
C SER A 316 9.06 -60.46 17.53
N TYR A 317 9.86 -61.23 18.24
CA TYR A 317 11.13 -60.78 18.81
C TYR A 317 12.26 -61.71 18.29
N ASN A 318 13.35 -61.12 17.86
CA ASN A 318 14.56 -61.83 17.52
C ASN A 318 15.51 -61.75 18.71
N LEU A 319 15.94 -62.88 19.20
CA LEU A 319 16.86 -62.95 20.32
C LEU A 319 18.27 -63.29 19.78
N TYR A 320 19.25 -62.49 20.24
CA TYR A 320 20.65 -62.69 19.85
C TYR A 320 21.51 -62.98 21.08
N ARG A 321 22.46 -63.89 20.93
CA ARG A 321 23.51 -64.18 21.90
C ARG A 321 24.85 -64.08 21.20
N ASP A 322 25.76 -63.26 21.71
CA ASP A 322 27.12 -63.07 21.17
C ASP A 322 27.11 -62.71 19.67
N GLY A 323 26.09 -61.96 19.24
CA GLY A 323 25.89 -61.53 17.85
C GLY A 323 25.21 -62.58 16.95
N GLY A 324 24.95 -63.80 17.43
CA GLY A 324 24.22 -64.85 16.72
C GLY A 324 22.75 -64.95 17.12
N LEU A 325 21.83 -65.08 16.12
CA LEU A 325 20.43 -65.38 16.35
C LEU A 325 20.27 -66.75 17.02
N ILE A 326 19.47 -66.79 18.08
CA ILE A 326 19.21 -68.06 18.86
C ILE A 326 17.75 -68.40 18.90
#